data_e66e3473176e1f579c84c2b913f8b54b
#
_entry.id   e66e3473176e1f579c84c2b913f8b54b
#
_cell.length_a   1.000
_cell.length_b   1.000
_cell.length_c   1.000
_cell.angle_alpha   90.00
_cell.angle_beta   90.00
_cell.angle_gamma   90.00
#
_symmetry.space_group_name_H-M   'P 1'
#
loop_
_entity.id
_entity.type
_entity.pdbx_description
1 polymer ?
#
loop_
_entity_poly.entity_id
_entity_poly.type
_entity_poly.pdbx_seq_one_letter_code
_entity_poly.pdbx_strand_id
1 'polypeptide(L)'
;MSNKSFTAYLAGGIFCYGDLLRNTEWASRLRAAFQNIDLYSPVENTDINGVEGKKKFADSKMIASADNARLDNTDVLIACIDGDVLPAGTCAEIGKFHEKIARGDKKFIVGICTDNRQCALTHSEAKDKGGASELGEQQYSYQNLYVTGLIKEYGVLVSNIDDAIALIDVWLQES
;
A
#
# COMPACT_ATOMS: atom_id res chain seq x y z
N MET A 1 11.30 6.29 -16.85
CA MET A 1 10.25 5.44 -16.27
C MET A 1 9.68 4.51 -17.33
N SER A 2 9.28 3.33 -16.94
CA SER A 2 8.73 2.30 -17.82
C SER A 2 7.47 2.79 -18.53
N ASN A 3 7.32 2.46 -19.81
CA ASN A 3 6.10 2.72 -20.58
C ASN A 3 5.13 1.53 -20.56
N LYS A 4 5.40 0.50 -19.74
CA LYS A 4 4.52 -0.66 -19.61
C LYS A 4 3.18 -0.26 -18.98
N SER A 5 2.09 -0.83 -19.50
CA SER A 5 0.78 -0.76 -18.84
C SER A 5 0.75 -1.74 -17.68
N PHE A 6 0.23 -1.30 -16.55
CA PHE A 6 0.02 -2.14 -15.38
C PHE A 6 -1.13 -1.61 -14.53
N THR A 7 -1.65 -2.48 -13.68
CA THR A 7 -2.72 -2.15 -12.74
C THR A 7 -2.16 -2.01 -11.35
N ALA A 8 -2.60 -0.98 -10.62
CA ALA A 8 -2.18 -0.74 -9.25
C ALA A 8 -3.37 -0.48 -8.32
N TYR A 9 -3.23 -0.88 -7.07
CA TYR A 9 -4.21 -0.66 -6.00
C TYR A 9 -3.54 0.13 -4.88
N LEU A 10 -4.14 1.28 -4.51
CA LEU A 10 -3.66 2.12 -3.42
C LEU A 10 -4.46 1.81 -2.15
N ALA A 11 -3.90 0.99 -1.29
CA ALA A 11 -4.47 0.58 -0.01
C ALA A 11 -4.08 1.54 1.12
N GLY A 12 -4.99 1.80 2.05
CA GLY A 12 -4.72 2.65 3.21
C GLY A 12 -6.01 3.13 3.89
N GLY A 13 -5.87 3.89 4.97
CA GLY A 13 -6.99 4.57 5.60
C GLY A 13 -7.67 5.54 4.63
N ILE A 14 -9.01 5.66 4.72
CA ILE A 14 -9.82 6.48 3.80
C ILE A 14 -10.81 7.40 4.51
N PHE A 15 -10.83 7.41 5.84
CA PHE A 15 -11.92 8.07 6.56
C PHE A 15 -11.51 9.40 7.21
N CYS A 16 -10.26 9.61 7.55
CA CYS A 16 -9.82 10.88 8.13
C CYS A 16 -9.30 11.84 7.06
N TYR A 17 -9.27 13.13 7.39
CA TYR A 17 -8.81 14.17 6.47
C TYR A 17 -7.36 13.95 6.00
N GLY A 18 -6.47 13.52 6.90
CA GLY A 18 -5.10 13.20 6.56
C GLY A 18 -4.99 12.04 5.55
N ASP A 19 -5.80 11.00 5.72
CA ASP A 19 -5.87 9.88 4.77
C ASP A 19 -6.33 10.33 3.38
N LEU A 20 -7.36 11.18 3.33
CA LEU A 20 -7.88 11.71 2.07
C LEU A 20 -6.83 12.53 1.33
N LEU A 21 -6.14 13.44 2.02
CA LEU A 21 -5.06 14.24 1.44
C LEU A 21 -3.92 13.38 0.92
N ARG A 22 -3.43 12.45 1.74
CA ARG A 22 -2.35 11.52 1.37
C ARG A 22 -2.73 10.70 0.14
N ASN A 23 -3.90 10.07 0.15
CA ASN A 23 -4.33 9.24 -0.97
C ASN A 23 -4.47 10.04 -2.27
N THR A 24 -5.00 11.26 -2.19
CA THR A 24 -5.11 12.16 -3.34
C THR A 24 -3.74 12.56 -3.88
N GLU A 25 -2.81 12.93 -3.00
CA GLU A 25 -1.45 13.30 -3.38
C GLU A 25 -0.73 12.09 -4.01
N TRP A 26 -0.75 10.94 -3.36
CA TRP A 26 -0.05 9.76 -3.86
C TRP A 26 -0.62 9.28 -5.18
N ALA A 27 -1.95 9.25 -5.33
CA ALA A 27 -2.59 8.91 -6.60
C ALA A 27 -2.18 9.88 -7.73
N SER A 28 -2.12 11.18 -7.46
CA SER A 28 -1.65 12.19 -8.42
C SER A 28 -0.19 11.95 -8.82
N ARG A 29 0.69 11.67 -7.86
CA ARG A 29 2.12 11.43 -8.12
C ARG A 29 2.35 10.13 -8.91
N LEU A 30 1.64 9.06 -8.58
CA LEU A 30 1.71 7.80 -9.32
C LEU A 30 1.28 7.96 -10.78
N ARG A 31 0.18 8.68 -11.03
CA ARG A 31 -0.29 8.96 -12.39
C ARG A 31 0.64 9.90 -13.16
N ALA A 32 1.29 10.82 -12.48
CA ALA A 32 2.30 11.68 -13.10
C ALA A 32 3.59 10.91 -13.47
N ALA A 33 3.96 9.92 -12.66
CA ALA A 33 5.13 9.08 -12.89
C ALA A 33 4.89 8.01 -13.97
N PHE A 34 3.70 7.41 -14.02
CA PHE A 34 3.37 6.31 -14.91
C PHE A 34 2.17 6.65 -15.78
N GLN A 35 2.39 7.00 -17.03
CA GLN A 35 1.32 7.43 -17.96
C GLN A 35 0.30 6.32 -18.28
N ASN A 36 0.71 5.06 -18.18
CA ASN A 36 -0.11 3.88 -18.52
C ASN A 36 -0.54 3.06 -17.29
N ILE A 37 -0.64 3.71 -16.12
CA ILE A 37 -1.15 3.08 -14.90
C ILE A 37 -2.68 3.05 -14.88
N ASP A 38 -3.28 1.89 -14.65
CA ASP A 38 -4.68 1.78 -14.18
C ASP A 38 -4.66 1.73 -12.65
N LEU A 39 -4.75 2.90 -12.03
CA LEU A 39 -4.70 3.06 -10.57
C LEU A 39 -6.10 3.06 -9.99
N TYR A 40 -6.40 2.07 -9.16
CA TYR A 40 -7.56 2.06 -8.28
C TYR A 40 -7.21 2.65 -6.92
N SER A 41 -7.95 3.66 -6.52
CA SER A 41 -7.94 4.21 -5.17
C SER A 41 -9.37 4.10 -4.60
N PRO A 42 -9.58 3.40 -3.48
CA PRO A 42 -10.91 3.25 -2.89
C PRO A 42 -11.61 4.59 -2.60
N VAL A 43 -10.83 5.64 -2.28
CA VAL A 43 -11.34 7.00 -2.05
C VAL A 43 -12.06 7.56 -3.29
N GLU A 44 -11.61 7.21 -4.48
CA GLU A 44 -12.16 7.70 -5.75
C GLU A 44 -13.34 6.86 -6.26
N ASN A 45 -13.66 5.75 -5.60
CA ASN A 45 -14.76 4.88 -6.01
C ASN A 45 -16.11 5.48 -5.64
N THR A 46 -16.69 6.25 -6.55
CA THR A 46 -17.98 6.91 -6.37
C THR A 46 -19.18 5.95 -6.32
N ASP A 47 -19.04 4.74 -6.83
CA ASP A 47 -20.11 3.73 -6.81
C ASP A 47 -20.30 3.15 -5.41
N ILE A 48 -19.23 3.12 -4.62
CA ILE A 48 -19.24 2.64 -3.22
C ILE A 48 -19.32 3.81 -2.24
N ASN A 49 -18.56 4.88 -2.50
CA ASN A 49 -18.42 6.04 -1.59
C ASN A 49 -19.26 7.25 -2.03
N GLY A 50 -20.14 7.10 -3.01
CA GLY A 50 -20.86 8.19 -3.64
C GLY A 50 -21.77 8.95 -2.67
N VAL A 51 -21.43 10.22 -2.41
CA VAL A 51 -22.17 11.15 -1.55
C VAL A 51 -23.33 11.80 -2.29
N GLU A 52 -23.38 11.75 -3.62
CA GLU A 52 -24.42 12.43 -4.41
C GLU A 52 -25.50 11.46 -4.88
N GLY A 53 -26.63 11.44 -4.15
CA GLY A 53 -27.96 11.16 -4.66
C GLY A 53 -28.29 9.73 -5.08
N LYS A 54 -27.39 8.78 -5.06
CA LYS A 54 -27.71 7.38 -5.31
C LYS A 54 -28.06 6.66 -4.02
N LYS A 55 -29.32 6.30 -3.89
CA LYS A 55 -29.98 5.71 -2.72
C LYS A 55 -29.51 4.31 -2.29
N LYS A 56 -28.36 3.83 -2.68
CA LYS A 56 -27.83 2.53 -2.25
C LYS A 56 -26.56 2.72 -1.47
N PHE A 57 -26.63 2.59 -0.15
CA PHE A 57 -25.46 2.31 0.66
C PHE A 57 -24.89 0.97 0.19
N ALA A 58 -23.60 0.94 -0.15
CA ALA A 58 -22.92 -0.31 -0.38
C ALA A 58 -22.92 -1.11 0.92
N ASP A 59 -23.42 -2.32 0.88
CA ASP A 59 -23.31 -3.23 2.02
C ASP A 59 -21.91 -3.87 2.09
N SER A 60 -21.59 -4.53 3.20
CA SER A 60 -20.28 -5.13 3.43
C SER A 60 -19.87 -6.16 2.35
N LYS A 61 -20.83 -6.87 1.78
CA LYS A 61 -20.56 -7.86 0.73
C LYS A 61 -20.24 -7.19 -0.60
N MET A 62 -20.93 -6.11 -0.92
CA MET A 62 -20.68 -5.32 -2.12
C MET A 62 -19.29 -4.69 -2.07
N ILE A 63 -18.89 -4.11 -0.93
CA ILE A 63 -17.56 -3.55 -0.72
C ILE A 63 -16.50 -4.63 -0.90
N ALA A 64 -16.62 -5.73 -0.15
CA ALA A 64 -15.67 -6.83 -0.22
C ALA A 64 -15.57 -7.44 -1.64
N SER A 65 -16.69 -7.54 -2.35
CA SER A 65 -16.69 -8.05 -3.72
C SER A 65 -15.97 -7.12 -4.69
N ALA A 66 -16.21 -5.80 -4.58
CA ALA A 66 -15.57 -4.80 -5.43
C ALA A 66 -14.06 -4.73 -5.20
N ASP A 67 -13.63 -4.65 -3.93
CA ASP A 67 -12.21 -4.61 -3.58
C ASP A 67 -11.50 -5.91 -3.98
N ASN A 68 -12.12 -7.05 -3.75
CA ASN A 68 -11.60 -8.34 -4.18
C ASN A 68 -11.43 -8.44 -5.69
N ALA A 69 -12.41 -7.97 -6.47
CA ALA A 69 -12.31 -7.98 -7.93
C ALA A 69 -11.16 -7.07 -8.43
N ARG A 70 -10.92 -5.94 -7.76
CA ARG A 70 -9.79 -5.06 -8.08
C ARG A 70 -8.46 -5.70 -7.71
N LEU A 71 -8.31 -6.22 -6.49
CA LEU A 71 -7.10 -6.91 -6.04
C LEU A 71 -6.73 -8.12 -6.91
N ASP A 72 -7.75 -8.84 -7.40
CA ASP A 72 -7.52 -10.00 -8.28
C ASP A 72 -6.83 -9.63 -9.58
N ASN A 73 -7.12 -8.43 -10.11
CA ASN A 73 -6.55 -7.92 -11.36
C ASN A 73 -5.41 -6.91 -11.15
N THR A 74 -4.97 -6.69 -9.93
CA THR A 74 -3.88 -5.76 -9.60
C THR A 74 -2.52 -6.43 -9.79
N ASP A 75 -1.58 -5.72 -10.41
CA ASP A 75 -0.18 -6.13 -10.55
C ASP A 75 0.66 -5.62 -9.38
N VAL A 76 0.39 -4.39 -8.89
CA VAL A 76 1.14 -3.74 -7.82
C VAL A 76 0.20 -3.26 -6.72
N LEU A 77 0.37 -3.79 -5.50
CA LEU A 77 -0.29 -3.27 -4.31
C LEU A 77 0.61 -2.22 -3.64
N ILE A 78 0.11 -1.01 -3.49
CA ILE A 78 0.77 0.09 -2.77
C ILE A 78 0.00 0.32 -1.48
N ALA A 79 0.59 -0.04 -0.34
CA ALA A 79 -0.10 -0.03 0.95
C ALA A 79 0.50 1.01 1.89
N CYS A 80 -0.30 1.96 2.34
CA CYS A 80 0.06 2.83 3.45
C CYS A 80 -0.09 2.08 4.76
N ILE A 81 1.01 1.97 5.51
CA ILE A 81 1.04 1.28 6.80
C ILE A 81 1.41 2.24 7.94
N ASP A 82 1.00 3.50 7.83
CA ASP A 82 1.13 4.50 8.87
C ASP A 82 0.11 4.33 9.99
N GLY A 83 0.48 4.83 11.17
CA GLY A 83 -0.38 4.91 12.33
C GLY A 83 -0.16 3.81 13.37
N ASP A 84 -0.65 4.07 14.59
CA ASP A 84 -0.51 3.18 15.74
C ASP A 84 -1.36 1.90 15.59
N VAL A 85 -2.43 1.97 14.81
CA VAL A 85 -3.30 0.84 14.46
C VAL A 85 -3.51 0.85 12.95
N LEU A 86 -3.03 -0.19 12.30
CA LEU A 86 -3.24 -0.34 10.86
C LEU A 86 -4.72 -0.53 10.53
N PRO A 87 -5.25 0.10 9.47
CA PRO A 87 -6.60 -0.14 9.02
C PRO A 87 -6.83 -1.63 8.74
N ALA A 88 -7.86 -2.22 9.34
CA ALA A 88 -8.15 -3.65 9.22
C ALA A 88 -8.37 -4.07 7.75
N GLY A 89 -9.01 -3.20 6.94
CA GLY A 89 -9.18 -3.43 5.51
C GLY A 89 -7.84 -3.56 4.80
N THR A 90 -6.92 -2.62 5.04
CA THR A 90 -5.56 -2.64 4.46
C THR A 90 -4.80 -3.91 4.84
N CYS A 91 -4.90 -4.37 6.09
CA CYS A 91 -4.28 -5.62 6.51
C CYS A 91 -4.87 -6.84 5.76
N ALA A 92 -6.18 -6.86 5.54
CA ALA A 92 -6.85 -7.94 4.79
C ALA A 92 -6.44 -7.92 3.31
N GLU A 93 -6.32 -6.73 2.71
CA GLU A 93 -5.86 -6.52 1.33
C GLU A 93 -4.43 -7.02 1.14
N ILE A 94 -3.52 -6.67 2.06
CA ILE A 94 -2.13 -7.15 2.06
C ILE A 94 -2.09 -8.68 2.16
N GLY A 95 -2.82 -9.26 3.12
CA GLY A 95 -2.85 -10.71 3.30
C GLY A 95 -3.39 -11.46 2.09
N LYS A 96 -4.47 -10.97 1.48
CA LYS A 96 -5.01 -11.53 0.24
C LYS A 96 -4.02 -11.44 -0.92
N PHE A 97 -3.38 -10.29 -1.08
CA PHE A 97 -2.44 -10.06 -2.18
C PHE A 97 -1.18 -10.90 -2.03
N HIS A 98 -0.64 -11.00 -0.80
CA HIS A 98 0.47 -11.89 -0.45
C HIS A 98 0.19 -13.35 -0.85
N GLU A 99 -1.01 -13.86 -0.49
CA GLU A 99 -1.41 -15.24 -0.81
C GLU A 99 -1.42 -15.51 -2.33
N LYS A 100 -1.80 -14.51 -3.14
CA LYS A 100 -1.76 -14.64 -4.59
C LYS A 100 -0.33 -14.80 -5.11
N ILE A 101 0.61 -14.02 -4.59
CA ILE A 101 2.02 -14.13 -4.96
C ILE A 101 2.58 -15.47 -4.51
N ALA A 102 2.25 -15.91 -3.30
CA ALA A 102 2.67 -17.22 -2.77
C ALA A 102 2.17 -18.39 -3.64
N ARG A 103 1.06 -18.22 -4.33
CA ARG A 103 0.53 -19.21 -5.31
C ARG A 103 1.16 -19.10 -6.71
N GLY A 104 2.05 -18.16 -6.94
CA GLY A 104 2.80 -18.02 -8.18
C GLY A 104 2.35 -16.87 -9.09
N ASP A 105 1.43 -15.99 -8.65
CA ASP A 105 1.08 -14.80 -9.41
C ASP A 105 2.29 -13.85 -9.44
N LYS A 106 2.61 -13.31 -10.62
CA LYS A 106 3.68 -12.33 -10.78
C LYS A 106 3.17 -10.94 -10.42
N LYS A 107 3.28 -10.58 -9.15
CA LYS A 107 2.78 -9.34 -8.56
C LYS A 107 3.79 -8.76 -7.59
N PHE A 108 3.60 -7.52 -7.15
CA PHE A 108 4.53 -6.80 -6.29
C PHE A 108 3.82 -6.03 -5.19
N ILE A 109 4.34 -6.07 -3.97
CA ILE A 109 3.83 -5.30 -2.83
C ILE A 109 4.83 -4.20 -2.48
N VAL A 110 4.33 -2.97 -2.33
CA VAL A 110 5.10 -1.84 -1.80
C VAL A 110 4.38 -1.31 -0.58
N GLY A 111 4.95 -1.53 0.60
CA GLY A 111 4.50 -0.89 1.83
C GLY A 111 5.17 0.47 2.00
N ILE A 112 4.39 1.48 2.37
CA ILE A 112 4.92 2.82 2.67
C ILE A 112 4.64 3.14 4.13
N CYS A 113 5.71 3.42 4.88
CA CYS A 113 5.65 3.88 6.26
C CYS A 113 6.34 5.23 6.37
N THR A 114 5.56 6.29 6.59
CA THR A 114 6.08 7.66 6.67
C THR A 114 6.46 8.07 8.10
N ASP A 115 6.40 7.18 9.08
CA ASP A 115 6.71 7.49 10.47
C ASP A 115 8.20 7.86 10.65
N ASN A 116 8.45 9.14 10.89
CA ASN A 116 9.79 9.68 11.07
C ASN A 116 10.56 9.06 12.25
N ARG A 117 9.88 8.45 13.21
CA ARG A 117 10.53 7.76 14.33
C ARG A 117 11.36 6.57 13.86
N GLN A 118 11.00 5.96 12.75
CA GLN A 118 11.73 4.81 12.17
C GLN A 118 12.96 5.22 11.37
N CYS A 119 12.90 6.39 10.73
CA CYS A 119 14.01 6.91 9.94
C CYS A 119 15.12 7.56 10.79
N ALA A 120 14.89 7.78 12.08
CA ALA A 120 15.79 8.51 12.96
C ALA A 120 16.93 7.69 13.56
N LEU A 121 16.96 6.36 13.38
CA LEU A 121 17.98 5.50 13.97
C LEU A 121 19.03 5.12 12.93
N THR A 122 20.29 5.44 13.20
CA THR A 122 21.41 4.84 12.49
C THR A 122 21.53 3.35 12.82
N HIS A 123 22.21 2.60 11.97
CA HIS A 123 22.43 1.15 12.21
C HIS A 123 23.05 0.85 13.60
N SER A 124 24.00 1.66 14.05
CA SER A 124 24.61 1.53 15.37
C SER A 124 23.61 1.80 16.50
N GLU A 125 22.80 2.87 16.38
CA GLU A 125 21.81 3.22 17.39
C GLU A 125 20.69 2.18 17.48
N ALA A 126 20.26 1.61 16.36
CA ALA A 126 19.27 0.54 16.34
C ALA A 126 19.81 -0.72 17.05
N LYS A 127 21.07 -1.08 16.82
CA LYS A 127 21.73 -2.22 17.45
C LYS A 127 21.88 -2.03 18.97
N ASP A 128 22.32 -0.85 19.39
CA ASP A 128 22.53 -0.53 20.81
C ASP A 128 21.21 -0.46 21.60
N LYS A 129 20.12 -0.14 20.94
CA LYS A 129 18.77 -0.10 21.55
C LYS A 129 17.98 -1.40 21.38
N GLY A 130 18.61 -2.47 20.90
CA GLY A 130 17.95 -3.75 20.65
C GLY A 130 16.94 -3.73 19.50
N GLY A 131 17.02 -2.71 18.63
CA GLY A 131 16.21 -2.59 17.41
C GLY A 131 16.92 -3.21 16.21
N ALA A 132 16.14 -3.67 15.24
CA ALA A 132 16.67 -4.08 13.97
C ALA A 132 17.04 -2.87 13.10
N SER A 133 18.03 -3.03 12.22
CA SER A 133 18.54 -1.95 11.37
C SER A 133 17.68 -1.66 10.16
N GLU A 134 16.66 -2.46 9.91
CA GLU A 134 15.77 -2.33 8.77
C GLU A 134 14.48 -1.61 9.12
N LEU A 135 13.94 -0.90 8.14
CA LEU A 135 12.64 -0.27 8.28
C LEU A 135 11.57 -1.30 8.63
N GLY A 136 10.77 -1.00 9.66
CA GLY A 136 9.67 -1.87 10.09
C GLY A 136 10.07 -3.07 10.97
N GLU A 137 11.35 -3.24 11.33
CA GLU A 137 11.81 -4.35 12.18
C GLU A 137 11.93 -3.99 13.66
N GLN A 138 11.53 -2.79 14.05
CA GLN A 138 11.67 -2.37 15.44
C GLN A 138 10.49 -2.87 16.29
N GLN A 139 10.78 -3.61 17.35
CA GLN A 139 9.77 -4.06 18.32
C GLN A 139 9.11 -2.90 19.09
N TYR A 140 9.67 -1.72 19.03
CA TYR A 140 9.13 -0.48 19.62
C TYR A 140 8.35 0.36 18.64
N SER A 141 8.27 -0.03 17.36
CA SER A 141 7.38 0.60 16.41
C SER A 141 5.97 0.05 16.61
N TYR A 142 4.98 0.91 16.46
CA TYR A 142 3.57 0.55 16.58
C TYR A 142 3.07 -0.35 15.43
N GLN A 143 3.96 -0.75 14.54
CA GLN A 143 3.60 -1.55 13.39
C GLN A 143 3.46 -3.03 13.73
N ASN A 144 2.45 -3.63 13.17
CA ASN A 144 2.26 -5.06 13.29
C ASN A 144 3.30 -5.81 12.45
N LEU A 145 4.26 -6.48 13.13
CA LEU A 145 5.37 -7.18 12.48
C LEU A 145 4.91 -8.29 11.54
N TYR A 146 3.76 -8.91 11.78
CA TYR A 146 3.21 -9.90 10.86
C TYR A 146 2.85 -9.27 9.51
N VAL A 147 2.15 -8.12 9.51
CA VAL A 147 1.81 -7.39 8.29
C VAL A 147 3.06 -6.89 7.57
N THR A 148 4.04 -6.37 8.32
CA THR A 148 5.33 -5.96 7.77
C THR A 148 6.07 -7.14 7.13
N GLY A 149 6.04 -8.31 7.77
CA GLY A 149 6.61 -9.56 7.25
C GLY A 149 5.98 -9.99 5.94
N LEU A 150 4.64 -9.96 5.83
CA LEU A 150 3.94 -10.27 4.58
C LEU A 150 4.36 -9.36 3.41
N ILE A 151 4.56 -8.07 3.69
CA ILE A 151 5.05 -7.13 2.66
C ILE A 151 6.47 -7.49 2.24
N LYS A 152 7.38 -7.70 3.18
CA LYS A 152 8.80 -7.94 2.91
C LYS A 152 9.09 -9.28 2.24
N GLU A 153 8.24 -10.27 2.39
CA GLU A 153 8.43 -11.58 1.78
C GLU A 153 8.37 -11.52 0.24
N TYR A 154 7.50 -10.67 -0.33
CA TYR A 154 7.29 -10.56 -1.78
C TYR A 154 7.34 -9.12 -2.30
N GLY A 155 7.89 -8.23 -1.54
CA GLY A 155 7.93 -6.83 -1.89
C GLY A 155 8.92 -6.03 -1.06
N VAL A 156 8.63 -4.75 -0.91
CA VAL A 156 9.52 -3.80 -0.23
C VAL A 156 8.76 -2.90 0.72
N LEU A 157 9.48 -2.45 1.74
CA LEU A 157 9.00 -1.42 2.65
C LEU A 157 9.85 -0.16 2.46
N VAL A 158 9.20 0.97 2.22
CA VAL A 158 9.86 2.27 1.99
C VAL A 158 9.27 3.35 2.89
N SER A 159 9.97 4.49 3.00
CA SER A 159 9.58 5.59 3.88
C SER A 159 8.78 6.71 3.18
N ASN A 160 8.68 6.68 1.87
CA ASN A 160 8.02 7.73 1.10
C ASN A 160 7.55 7.22 -0.27
N ILE A 161 6.71 8.03 -0.92
CA ILE A 161 6.13 7.70 -2.22
C ILE A 161 7.14 7.75 -3.38
N ASP A 162 8.21 8.55 -3.27
CA ASP A 162 9.22 8.65 -4.33
C ASP A 162 10.03 7.37 -4.44
N ASP A 163 10.43 6.80 -3.32
CA ASP A 163 11.13 5.51 -3.28
C ASP A 163 10.21 4.40 -3.79
N ALA A 164 8.91 4.44 -3.44
CA ALA A 164 7.93 3.51 -3.97
C ALA A 164 7.85 3.58 -5.51
N ILE A 165 7.74 4.77 -6.07
CA ILE A 165 7.71 4.99 -7.52
C ILE A 165 8.98 4.44 -8.19
N ALA A 166 10.15 4.73 -7.62
CA ALA A 166 11.43 4.25 -8.16
C ALA A 166 11.51 2.71 -8.20
N LEU A 167 11.07 2.04 -7.13
CA LEU A 167 11.11 0.58 -7.03
C LEU A 167 10.04 -0.11 -7.89
N ILE A 168 8.88 0.51 -8.07
CA ILE A 168 7.86 0.03 -9.03
C ILE A 168 8.43 0.10 -10.46
N ASP A 169 9.12 1.19 -10.81
CA ASP A 169 9.75 1.33 -12.14
C ASP A 169 10.79 0.23 -12.40
N VAL A 170 11.63 -0.07 -11.41
CA VAL A 170 12.60 -1.18 -11.49
C VAL A 170 11.89 -2.52 -11.69
N TRP A 171 10.89 -2.82 -10.87
CA TRP A 171 10.12 -4.06 -10.98
C TRP A 171 9.45 -4.22 -12.37
N LEU A 172 8.89 -3.15 -12.91
CA LEU A 172 8.29 -3.14 -14.24
C LEU A 172 9.29 -3.41 -15.36
N GLN A 173 10.56 -3.04 -15.19
CA GLN A 173 11.61 -3.29 -16.18
C GLN A 173 12.07 -4.76 -16.16
N GLU A 174 12.00 -5.42 -15.02
CA GLU A 174 12.43 -6.82 -14.81
C GLU A 174 11.29 -7.83 -15.02
N SER A 175 10.06 -7.38 -15.02
CA SER A 175 8.85 -8.19 -15.20
C SER A 175 8.45 -8.30 -16.69
#